data_a7e1232e66bf4cbf48b75dc68c392b03
#
_entry.id   a7e1232e66bf4cbf48b75dc68c392b03
#
_cell.length_a   1.000
_cell.length_b   1.000
_cell.length_c   1.000
_cell.angle_alpha   90.00
_cell.angle_beta   90.00
_cell.angle_gamma   90.00
#
_symmetry.space_group_name_H-M   'P 1'
#
loop_
_entity.id
_entity.type
_entity.pdbx_description
1 polymer ?
#
loop_
_entity_poly.entity_id
_entity_poly.type
_entity_poly.pdbx_seq_one_letter_code
_entity_poly.pdbx_strand_id
1 'polypeptide(L)'
;MTTETNKFHALQLFTDTFSAETVHLTNEAVGQYIRLLSFAWTKNAKPFKTESAYRICQCRDDNCCINVYEVLEEFFILKTENKENRNKNTWIHKRLIKEHEYLTAKYKKKSDAGKKGMETRYASVSNKTITPIP
;
A
#
# COMPACT_ATOMS: atom_id res chain seq x y z
N MET A 1 -5.94 21.00 6.31
CA MET A 1 -5.11 20.62 5.27
C MET A 1 -4.82 19.12 5.25
N THR A 2 -4.96 18.58 4.19
CA THR A 2 -4.77 17.17 4.07
C THR A 2 -3.32 16.84 3.89
N THR A 3 -2.84 16.03 4.74
CA THR A 3 -1.61 15.35 4.47
C THR A 3 -1.89 14.43 3.32
N GLU A 4 -1.48 14.84 2.18
CA GLU A 4 -1.64 13.98 1.05
C GLU A 4 -0.73 12.78 1.16
N THR A 5 -1.33 11.61 1.14
CA THR A 5 -0.58 10.39 1.07
C THR A 5 -0.34 10.12 -0.41
N ASN A 6 0.91 9.98 -0.79
CA ASN A 6 1.25 9.64 -2.16
C ASN A 6 0.59 8.34 -2.55
N LYS A 7 -0.04 8.34 -3.71
CA LYS A 7 -0.67 7.14 -4.25
C LYS A 7 0.20 6.53 -5.31
N PHE A 8 0.55 5.28 -5.12
CA PHE A 8 1.33 4.51 -6.09
C PHE A 8 0.40 3.51 -6.74
N HIS A 9 0.14 3.70 -8.02
CA HIS A 9 -0.86 2.91 -8.73
C HIS A 9 -0.42 1.47 -9.01
N ALA A 10 0.87 1.24 -9.09
CA ALA A 10 1.38 -0.09 -9.38
C ALA A 10 1.84 -0.78 -8.11
N LEU A 11 1.29 -1.96 -7.86
CA LEU A 11 1.76 -2.82 -6.79
C LEU A 11 2.82 -3.74 -7.36
N GLN A 12 3.99 -3.76 -6.74
CA GLN A 12 5.05 -4.66 -7.17
C GLN A 12 4.77 -6.05 -6.62
N LEU A 13 4.67 -7.01 -7.51
CA LEU A 13 4.41 -8.39 -7.14
C LEU A 13 5.64 -9.23 -7.50
N PHE A 14 6.30 -9.76 -6.48
CA PHE A 14 7.43 -10.66 -6.69
C PHE A 14 6.88 -12.05 -6.92
N THR A 15 6.88 -12.49 -8.16
CA THR A 15 6.19 -13.72 -8.56
C THR A 15 6.74 -14.96 -7.87
N ASP A 16 8.04 -15.03 -7.66
CA ASP A 16 8.65 -16.15 -6.95
C ASP A 16 8.11 -16.27 -5.54
N THR A 17 8.10 -15.15 -4.83
CA THR A 17 7.61 -15.09 -3.45
C THR A 17 6.12 -15.39 -3.40
N PHE A 18 5.36 -14.79 -4.29
CA PHE A 18 3.91 -14.98 -4.31
C PHE A 18 3.56 -16.44 -4.58
N SER A 19 4.22 -17.06 -5.56
CA SER A 19 3.98 -18.46 -5.88
C SER A 19 4.31 -19.36 -4.71
N ALA A 20 5.44 -19.11 -4.05
CA ALA A 20 5.85 -19.92 -2.90
C ALA A 20 4.88 -19.76 -1.72
N GLU A 21 4.43 -18.53 -1.46
CA GLU A 21 3.51 -18.26 -0.36
C GLU A 21 2.14 -18.89 -0.57
N THR A 22 1.72 -19.07 -1.80
CA THR A 22 0.35 -19.48 -2.11
C THR A 22 0.23 -20.90 -2.63
N VAL A 23 1.34 -21.63 -2.72
CA VAL A 23 1.36 -22.97 -3.33
C VAL A 23 0.38 -23.94 -2.66
N HIS A 24 0.13 -23.76 -1.37
CA HIS A 24 -0.77 -24.62 -0.59
C HIS A 24 -2.22 -24.15 -0.62
N LEU A 25 -2.50 -23.03 -1.26
CA LEU A 25 -3.85 -22.47 -1.29
C LEU A 25 -4.63 -22.97 -2.49
N THR A 26 -5.96 -22.98 -2.34
CA THR A 26 -6.86 -23.23 -3.46
C THR A 26 -6.85 -21.98 -4.36
N ASN A 27 -7.32 -22.18 -5.59
CA ASN A 27 -7.46 -21.04 -6.52
C ASN A 27 -8.37 -19.96 -5.97
N GLU A 28 -9.44 -20.37 -5.26
CA GLU A 28 -10.34 -19.43 -4.61
C GLU A 28 -9.59 -18.59 -3.57
N ALA A 29 -8.80 -19.22 -2.72
CA ALA A 29 -8.05 -18.51 -1.70
C ALA A 29 -7.00 -17.58 -2.31
N VAL A 30 -6.32 -18.02 -3.37
CA VAL A 30 -5.38 -17.17 -4.09
C VAL A 30 -6.08 -15.94 -4.66
N GLY A 31 -7.26 -16.15 -5.26
CA GLY A 31 -8.07 -15.06 -5.80
C GLY A 31 -8.46 -14.07 -4.71
N GLN A 32 -8.86 -14.57 -3.55
CA GLN A 32 -9.18 -13.72 -2.42
C GLN A 32 -7.96 -12.94 -1.95
N TYR A 33 -6.83 -13.59 -1.84
CA TYR A 33 -5.60 -12.95 -1.40
C TYR A 33 -5.18 -11.81 -2.34
N ILE A 34 -5.17 -12.07 -3.65
CA ILE A 34 -4.77 -11.04 -4.60
C ILE A 34 -5.75 -9.86 -4.62
N ARG A 35 -7.04 -10.12 -4.42
CA ARG A 35 -8.03 -9.05 -4.30
C ARG A 35 -7.75 -8.19 -3.06
N LEU A 36 -7.42 -8.83 -1.95
CA LEU A 36 -7.11 -8.13 -0.71
C LEU A 36 -5.81 -7.34 -0.80
N LEU A 37 -4.79 -7.89 -1.45
CA LEU A 37 -3.55 -7.16 -1.69
C LEU A 37 -3.81 -5.90 -2.52
N SER A 38 -4.57 -6.06 -3.59
CA SER A 38 -4.90 -4.93 -4.47
C SER A 38 -5.70 -3.88 -3.73
N PHE A 39 -6.67 -4.31 -2.93
CA PHE A 39 -7.49 -3.39 -2.14
C PHE A 39 -6.65 -2.63 -1.12
N ALA A 40 -5.81 -3.35 -0.38
CA ALA A 40 -4.96 -2.73 0.63
C ALA A 40 -4.01 -1.72 -0.01
N TRP A 41 -3.44 -2.06 -1.17
CA TRP A 41 -2.56 -1.14 -1.88
C TRP A 41 -3.31 0.11 -2.36
N THR A 42 -4.52 -0.07 -2.88
CA THR A 42 -5.36 1.05 -3.31
C THR A 42 -5.66 1.99 -2.15
N LYS A 43 -5.71 1.47 -0.93
CA LYS A 43 -5.92 2.26 0.29
C LYS A 43 -4.61 2.73 0.92
N ASN A 44 -3.52 2.74 0.16
CA ASN A 44 -2.20 3.19 0.62
C ASN A 44 -1.68 2.35 1.78
N ALA A 45 -1.99 1.06 1.79
CA ALA A 45 -1.58 0.11 2.82
C ALA A 45 -2.11 0.44 4.21
N LYS A 46 -3.15 1.26 4.30
CA LYS A 46 -3.77 1.60 5.58
C LYS A 46 -4.61 0.43 6.10
N PRO A 47 -4.88 0.40 7.42
CA PRO A 47 -5.72 -0.66 7.98
C PRO A 47 -7.12 -0.66 7.35
N PHE A 48 -7.67 -1.85 7.20
CA PHE A 48 -9.02 -2.02 6.68
C PHE A 48 -9.78 -3.03 7.54
N LYS A 49 -11.11 -2.93 7.52
CA LYS A 49 -11.96 -3.78 8.34
C LYS A 49 -12.25 -5.12 7.67
N THR A 50 -12.49 -6.14 8.49
CA THR A 50 -12.88 -7.46 8.01
C THR A 50 -14.11 -7.38 7.09
N GLU A 51 -15.10 -6.58 7.44
CA GLU A 51 -16.30 -6.44 6.62
C GLU A 51 -15.99 -5.89 5.24
N SER A 52 -14.98 -5.02 5.13
CA SER A 52 -14.53 -4.53 3.84
C SER A 52 -13.88 -5.65 3.02
N ALA A 53 -13.12 -6.53 3.69
CA ALA A 53 -12.51 -7.67 3.03
C ALA A 53 -13.57 -8.60 2.44
N TYR A 54 -14.62 -8.87 3.18
CA TYR A 54 -15.72 -9.70 2.69
C TYR A 54 -16.37 -9.08 1.45
N ARG A 55 -16.57 -7.77 1.47
CA ARG A 55 -17.17 -7.06 0.35
C ARG A 55 -16.28 -7.10 -0.88
N ILE A 56 -14.99 -6.87 -0.70
CA ILE A 56 -14.02 -6.86 -1.80
C ILE A 56 -13.92 -8.25 -2.43
N CYS A 57 -14.02 -9.30 -1.63
CA CYS A 57 -13.98 -10.68 -2.12
C CYS A 57 -15.34 -11.16 -2.59
N GLN A 58 -16.35 -10.30 -2.56
CA GLN A 58 -17.70 -10.59 -3.04
C GLN A 58 -18.32 -11.80 -2.34
N CYS A 59 -18.11 -11.89 -1.03
CA CYS A 59 -18.64 -12.98 -0.24
C CYS A 59 -20.15 -12.90 -0.15
N ARG A 60 -20.81 -13.99 -0.49
CA ARG A 60 -22.27 -14.09 -0.45
C ARG A 60 -22.75 -15.17 0.49
N ASP A 61 -21.84 -15.97 1.01
CA ASP A 61 -22.19 -17.05 1.94
C ASP A 61 -21.11 -17.16 3.02
N ASP A 62 -21.42 -17.97 4.03
CA ASP A 62 -20.53 -18.14 5.17
C ASP A 62 -19.22 -18.79 4.79
N ASN A 63 -19.23 -19.71 3.85
CA ASN A 63 -18.01 -20.40 3.43
C ASN A 63 -17.01 -19.42 2.84
N CYS A 64 -17.48 -18.50 2.01
CA CYS A 64 -16.60 -17.47 1.45
C CYS A 64 -16.00 -16.61 2.56
N CYS A 65 -16.82 -16.19 3.52
CA CYS A 65 -16.36 -15.39 4.64
C CYS A 65 -15.33 -16.13 5.49
N ILE A 66 -15.55 -17.42 5.73
CA ILE A 66 -14.59 -18.24 6.47
C ILE A 66 -13.27 -18.30 5.75
N ASN A 67 -13.29 -18.53 4.44
CA ASN A 67 -12.08 -18.60 3.64
C ASN A 67 -11.32 -17.28 3.64
N VAL A 68 -12.03 -16.16 3.49
CA VAL A 68 -11.41 -14.84 3.54
C VAL A 68 -10.77 -14.58 4.90
N TYR A 69 -11.45 -14.96 5.98
CA TYR A 69 -10.90 -14.76 7.31
C TYR A 69 -9.62 -15.58 7.51
N GLU A 70 -9.57 -16.79 6.98
CA GLU A 70 -8.38 -17.62 7.03
C GLU A 70 -7.22 -16.97 6.26
N VAL A 71 -7.50 -16.39 5.09
CA VAL A 71 -6.50 -15.65 4.32
C VAL A 71 -5.98 -14.46 5.12
N LEU A 72 -6.87 -13.73 5.78
CA LEU A 72 -6.47 -12.61 6.62
C LEU A 72 -5.56 -13.06 7.75
N GLU A 73 -5.92 -14.15 8.43
CA GLU A 73 -5.11 -14.67 9.52
C GLU A 73 -3.74 -15.16 9.06
N GLU A 74 -3.65 -15.68 7.87
CA GLU A 74 -2.39 -16.21 7.35
C GLU A 74 -1.45 -15.13 6.85
N PHE A 75 -1.94 -14.17 6.10
CA PHE A 75 -1.10 -13.23 5.37
C PHE A 75 -1.14 -11.80 5.90
N PHE A 76 -2.12 -11.49 6.71
CA PHE A 76 -2.29 -10.13 7.24
C PHE A 76 -2.10 -10.14 8.75
N ILE A 77 -1.91 -8.96 9.31
CA ILE A 77 -1.71 -8.80 10.75
C ILE A 77 -2.91 -8.08 11.32
N LEU A 78 -3.46 -8.61 12.41
CA LEU A 78 -4.55 -7.98 13.12
C LEU A 78 -4.04 -6.70 13.78
N LYS A 79 -4.57 -5.56 13.36
CA LYS A 79 -4.15 -4.26 13.86
C LYS A 79 -4.97 -3.85 15.06
N THR A 80 -6.28 -3.96 14.95
CA THR A 80 -7.21 -3.62 16.03
C THR A 80 -8.23 -4.73 16.16
N GLU A 81 -8.40 -5.22 17.36
CA GLU A 81 -9.35 -6.28 17.63
C GLU A 81 -10.60 -5.72 18.31
N ASN A 82 -11.76 -6.08 17.77
CA ASN A 82 -13.04 -5.82 18.41
C ASN A 82 -13.58 -7.16 18.87
N LYS A 83 -13.55 -7.40 20.18
CA LYS A 83 -13.95 -8.69 20.75
C LYS A 83 -15.43 -8.98 20.61
N GLU A 84 -16.24 -7.94 20.51
CA GLU A 84 -17.68 -8.09 20.38
C GLU A 84 -18.13 -8.36 18.95
N ASN A 85 -17.36 -7.86 17.97
CA ASN A 85 -17.73 -7.98 16.57
C ASN A 85 -16.50 -8.14 15.71
N ARG A 86 -16.23 -9.37 15.25
CA ARG A 86 -15.10 -9.70 14.41
C ARG A 86 -15.06 -8.89 13.10
N ASN A 87 -16.24 -8.51 12.61
CA ASN A 87 -16.33 -7.76 11.37
C ASN A 87 -15.72 -6.36 11.50
N LYS A 88 -15.53 -5.88 12.72
CA LYS A 88 -14.90 -4.59 13.00
C LYS A 88 -13.38 -4.71 13.20
N ASN A 89 -12.85 -5.92 13.25
CA ASN A 89 -11.39 -6.10 13.33
C ASN A 89 -10.72 -5.45 12.14
N THR A 90 -9.57 -4.83 12.37
CA THR A 90 -8.82 -4.21 11.28
C THR A 90 -7.53 -4.97 11.03
N TRP A 91 -7.09 -4.93 9.78
CA TRP A 91 -5.96 -5.70 9.31
C TRP A 91 -5.00 -4.84 8.52
N ILE A 92 -3.72 -5.20 8.58
CA ILE A 92 -2.68 -4.55 7.79
C ILE A 92 -1.83 -5.63 7.12
N HIS A 93 -1.14 -5.25 6.05
CA HIS A 93 -0.18 -6.13 5.41
C HIS A 93 1.21 -5.53 5.59
N LYS A 94 2.04 -6.20 6.34
CA LYS A 94 3.36 -5.68 6.73
C LYS A 94 4.24 -5.33 5.53
N ARG A 95 4.28 -6.23 4.54
CA ARG A 95 5.10 -6.00 3.34
C ARG A 95 4.60 -4.81 2.53
N LEU A 96 3.29 -4.64 2.42
CA LEU A 96 2.72 -3.50 1.70
C LEU A 96 3.04 -2.19 2.40
N ILE A 97 2.99 -2.18 3.72
CA ILE A 97 3.33 -0.99 4.51
C ILE A 97 4.79 -0.62 4.25
N LYS A 98 5.69 -1.58 4.32
CA LYS A 98 7.12 -1.34 4.07
C LYS A 98 7.36 -0.84 2.65
N GLU A 99 6.70 -1.45 1.67
CA GLU A 99 6.83 -1.05 0.28
C GLU A 99 6.32 0.38 0.07
N HIS A 100 5.18 0.70 0.66
CA HIS A 100 4.61 2.04 0.54
C HIS A 100 5.54 3.07 1.20
N GLU A 101 6.08 2.75 2.37
CA GLU A 101 7.03 3.63 3.06
C GLU A 101 8.29 3.84 2.23
N TYR A 102 8.80 2.77 1.65
CA TYR A 102 9.98 2.83 0.79
C TYR A 102 9.73 3.74 -0.42
N LEU A 103 8.61 3.56 -1.09
CA LEU A 103 8.28 4.36 -2.26
C LEU A 103 8.03 5.82 -1.88
N THR A 104 7.38 6.05 -0.74
CA THR A 104 7.15 7.41 -0.25
C THR A 104 8.46 8.13 0.00
N ALA A 105 9.39 7.45 0.66
CA ALA A 105 10.71 8.01 0.94
C ALA A 105 11.49 8.26 -0.36
N LYS A 106 11.43 7.32 -1.29
CA LYS A 106 12.08 7.44 -2.58
C LYS A 106 11.51 8.61 -3.38
N TYR A 107 10.20 8.74 -3.40
CA TYR A 107 9.53 9.84 -4.10
C TYR A 107 9.89 11.19 -3.46
N LYS A 108 9.88 11.26 -2.15
CA LYS A 108 10.26 12.48 -1.45
C LYS A 108 11.70 12.87 -1.74
N LYS A 109 12.60 11.90 -1.76
CA LYS A 109 14.00 12.14 -2.06
C LYS A 109 14.19 12.71 -3.47
N LYS A 110 13.47 12.16 -4.44
CA LYS A 110 13.51 12.67 -5.82
C LYS A 110 12.94 14.08 -5.89
N SER A 111 11.85 14.33 -5.20
CA SER A 111 11.21 15.64 -5.18
C SER A 111 12.14 16.68 -4.57
N ASP A 112 12.76 16.35 -3.44
CA ASP A 112 13.70 17.26 -2.78
C ASP A 112 14.92 17.52 -3.65
N ALA A 113 15.43 16.49 -4.31
CA ALA A 113 16.56 16.64 -5.23
C ALA A 113 16.19 17.54 -6.41
N GLY A 114 14.98 17.38 -6.92
CA GLY A 114 14.48 18.25 -8.00
C GLY A 114 14.36 19.68 -7.57
N LYS A 115 13.84 19.95 -6.39
CA LYS A 115 13.74 21.28 -5.83
C LYS A 115 15.11 21.90 -5.61
N LYS A 116 16.04 21.13 -5.08
CA LYS A 116 17.40 21.58 -4.84
C LYS A 116 18.09 21.94 -6.15
N GLY A 117 17.93 21.11 -7.18
CA GLY A 117 18.48 21.38 -8.48
C GLY A 117 17.92 22.64 -9.08
N MET A 118 16.61 22.86 -8.91
CA MET A 118 15.94 24.07 -9.36
C MET A 118 16.47 25.29 -8.66
N GLU A 119 16.58 25.24 -7.35
CA GLU A 119 17.13 26.33 -6.54
C GLU A 119 18.54 26.69 -6.99
N THR A 120 19.39 25.69 -7.23
CA THR A 120 20.74 25.91 -7.70
C THR A 120 20.72 26.58 -9.06
N ARG A 121 19.84 26.15 -9.94
CA ARG A 121 19.70 26.72 -11.27
C ARG A 121 19.26 28.18 -11.21
N TYR A 122 18.28 28.49 -10.39
CA TYR A 122 17.80 29.86 -10.20
C TYR A 122 18.86 30.74 -9.55
N ALA A 123 19.57 30.24 -8.59
CA ALA A 123 20.66 30.99 -7.96
C ALA A 123 21.72 31.32 -8.99
N SER A 124 22.06 30.40 -9.85
CA SER A 124 23.03 30.59 -10.92
C SER A 124 22.58 31.68 -11.90
N VAL A 125 21.32 31.62 -12.28
CA VAL A 125 20.73 32.62 -13.19
C VAL A 125 20.69 34.01 -12.52
N SER A 126 20.30 34.07 -11.26
CA SER A 126 20.26 35.31 -10.50
C SER A 126 21.65 35.94 -10.42
N ASN A 127 22.65 35.14 -10.17
CA ASN A 127 24.03 35.64 -10.12
C ASN A 127 24.48 36.19 -11.46
N LYS A 128 24.12 35.53 -12.53
CA LYS A 128 24.45 36.03 -13.88
C LYS A 128 23.71 37.30 -14.19
N THR A 129 22.49 37.43 -13.69
CA THR A 129 21.69 38.61 -13.90
C THR A 129 22.20 39.80 -13.09
N ILE A 130 22.63 39.51 -11.86
CA ILE A 130 23.14 40.56 -10.95
C ILE A 130 24.52 41.01 -11.36
N THR A 131 25.33 40.13 -11.87
CA THR A 131 26.63 40.51 -12.37
C THR A 131 26.45 41.45 -13.54
N PRO A 132 26.77 42.74 -13.38
CA PRO A 132 26.58 43.64 -14.47
C PRO A 132 27.43 43.17 -15.61
N ILE A 133 26.78 42.90 -16.63
CA ILE A 133 27.48 42.53 -17.81
C ILE A 133 28.02 43.80 -18.38
N PRO A 134 29.27 43.88 -18.41
CA PRO A 134 29.89 45.07 -18.97
C PRO A 134 29.50 45.21 -20.41
#